data_88760c8b2dd22079b61cfc2a96f0a9ab
#
_entry.id   88760c8b2dd22079b61cfc2a96f0a9ab
#
_cell.length_a   1.000
_cell.length_b   1.000
_cell.length_c   1.000
_cell.angle_alpha   90.00
_cell.angle_beta   90.00
_cell.angle_gamma   90.00
#
_symmetry.space_group_name_H-M   'P 1'
#
loop_
_entity.id
_entity.type
_entity.pdbx_description
1 polymer ?
#
loop_
_entity_poly.entity_id
_entity_poly.type
_entity_poly.pdbx_seq_one_letter_code
_entity_poly.pdbx_strand_id
1 'polypeptide(L)'
;MILVLIGLALYAVLGGADFGAGLWQLTTLVSGRSRRGREDSARIREHAHHSMGPVWEANHVWLIFVLTVTWTAYPTAFGSIASTLAVPLFITGIGVIFRGAAYALRDGSSKPSELGLIDTIFSLSSILTPFALGTIVGAIASRRVPVGNAAGHLFSSWLNPTSIMVGLLAVATCAYMAAVYLAADAAREGEERLTEQFRLRALIAGAVAGALAVVGLVVLHSDAHPLYHRLLDGPGLVGAVISIVAGITTLTLVSTRRFGLARVSAALAVAGLIAGWALAQQPDLLKGLTIQQAAAPHETLIVVIVAIAMGAAILFPSLGLLFRLVLGGQLHRPATAAGDVSPGSLRVLSTSRQGLYARLALAGLLGGLGFLTAAEAQWAHAVGVTSLFGCMIFAFLAVGPGQLAQEEDEEPLTPLRLPTMRLPRRRH
;
A
#
# COMPACT_ATOMS: atom_id res chain seq x y z
N MET A 1 -7.35 7.39 17.59
CA MET A 1 -7.86 6.11 17.07
C MET A 1 -8.36 6.21 15.62
N ILE A 2 -9.22 7.18 15.26
CA ILE A 2 -9.76 7.30 13.89
C ILE A 2 -8.65 7.32 12.82
N LEU A 3 -7.57 8.07 13.03
CA LEU A 3 -6.43 8.12 12.10
C LEU A 3 -5.76 6.74 11.91
N VAL A 4 -5.62 5.96 12.97
CA VAL A 4 -5.10 4.58 12.88
C VAL A 4 -6.03 3.70 12.05
N LEU A 5 -7.33 3.81 12.25
CA LEU A 5 -8.33 3.05 11.49
C LEU A 5 -8.37 3.45 10.01
N ILE A 6 -8.23 4.74 9.70
CA ILE A 6 -8.10 5.22 8.31
C ILE A 6 -6.85 4.62 7.66
N GLY A 7 -5.70 4.68 8.33
CA GLY A 7 -4.46 4.07 7.84
C GLY A 7 -4.58 2.57 7.64
N LEU A 8 -5.23 1.87 8.56
CA LEU A 8 -5.48 0.43 8.46
C LEU A 8 -6.41 0.09 7.29
N ALA A 9 -7.48 0.87 7.08
CA ALA A 9 -8.39 0.69 5.97
C ALA A 9 -7.69 0.95 4.62
N LEU A 10 -6.90 2.01 4.52
CA LEU A 10 -6.12 2.31 3.32
C LEU A 10 -5.08 1.22 3.03
N TYR A 11 -4.40 0.71 4.07
CA TYR A 11 -3.48 -0.40 3.90
C TYR A 11 -4.20 -1.69 3.46
N ALA A 12 -5.33 -2.01 4.07
CA ALA A 12 -6.10 -3.20 3.71
C ALA A 12 -6.66 -3.13 2.27
N VAL A 13 -7.03 -1.94 1.79
CA VAL A 13 -7.53 -1.73 0.43
C VAL A 13 -6.38 -1.75 -0.58
N LEU A 14 -5.38 -0.88 -0.41
CA LEU A 14 -4.31 -0.68 -1.38
C LEU A 14 -3.26 -1.80 -1.30
N GLY A 15 -2.76 -2.09 -0.11
CA GLY A 15 -1.84 -3.20 0.12
C GLY A 15 -2.52 -4.56 -0.12
N GLY A 16 -3.81 -4.68 0.21
CA GLY A 16 -4.59 -5.88 -0.07
C GLY A 16 -4.65 -6.21 -1.57
N ALA A 17 -4.88 -5.22 -2.42
CA ALA A 17 -4.85 -5.41 -3.87
C ALA A 17 -3.46 -5.86 -4.36
N ASP A 18 -2.40 -5.27 -3.80
CA ASP A 18 -1.04 -5.62 -4.13
C ASP A 18 -0.67 -7.05 -3.69
N PHE A 19 -0.96 -7.46 -2.45
CA PHE A 19 -0.74 -8.84 -1.98
C PHE A 19 -1.55 -9.86 -2.79
N GLY A 20 -2.81 -9.56 -3.09
CA GLY A 20 -3.66 -10.44 -3.86
C GLY A 20 -3.19 -10.65 -5.31
N ALA A 21 -2.49 -9.68 -5.90
CA ALA A 21 -1.86 -9.86 -7.21
C ALA A 21 -0.79 -10.96 -7.17
N GLY A 22 0.03 -11.03 -6.13
CA GLY A 22 0.99 -12.10 -5.92
C GLY A 22 0.35 -13.48 -5.70
N LEU A 23 -0.83 -13.54 -5.05
CA LEU A 23 -1.61 -14.77 -4.93
C LEU A 23 -2.07 -15.27 -6.31
N TRP A 24 -2.56 -14.36 -7.16
CA TRP A 24 -2.98 -14.76 -8.52
C TRP A 24 -1.80 -15.20 -9.38
N GLN A 25 -0.60 -14.65 -9.16
CA GLN A 25 0.62 -15.17 -9.79
C GLN A 25 0.91 -16.63 -9.39
N LEU A 26 0.72 -17.01 -8.12
CA LEU A 26 0.91 -18.39 -7.66
C LEU A 26 0.01 -19.37 -8.43
N THR A 27 -1.24 -19.00 -8.70
CA THR A 27 -2.16 -19.87 -9.47
C THR A 27 -1.64 -20.16 -10.87
N THR A 28 -0.83 -19.27 -11.44
CA THR A 28 -0.23 -19.46 -12.76
C THR A 28 0.92 -20.47 -12.77
N LEU A 29 1.64 -20.62 -11.66
CA LEU A 29 2.72 -21.62 -11.52
C LEU A 29 2.18 -23.05 -11.58
N VAL A 30 0.94 -23.27 -11.11
CA VAL A 30 0.29 -24.59 -11.08
C VAL A 30 -0.39 -24.91 -12.42
N SER A 31 -0.87 -23.90 -13.16
CA SER A 31 -1.73 -24.08 -14.36
C SER A 31 -0.97 -24.30 -15.67
N GLY A 32 0.36 -24.16 -15.70
CA GLY A 32 1.18 -24.09 -16.92
C GLY A 32 1.46 -25.42 -17.65
N ARG A 33 0.61 -26.47 -17.56
CA ARG A 33 0.87 -27.78 -18.19
C ARG A 33 0.72 -27.79 -19.72
N SER A 34 -0.09 -26.91 -20.31
CA SER A 34 -0.25 -26.76 -21.79
C SER A 34 0.47 -25.53 -22.31
N ARG A 35 0.80 -25.50 -23.63
CA ARG A 35 1.42 -24.33 -24.28
C ARG A 35 0.54 -23.07 -24.12
N ARG A 36 -0.76 -23.20 -24.36
CA ARG A 36 -1.74 -22.12 -24.19
C ARG A 36 -1.86 -21.66 -22.74
N GLY A 37 -1.80 -22.61 -21.77
CA GLY A 37 -1.79 -22.29 -20.35
C GLY A 37 -0.52 -21.54 -19.90
N ARG A 38 0.64 -21.82 -20.52
CA ARG A 38 1.89 -21.07 -20.26
C ARG A 38 1.85 -19.64 -20.78
N GLU A 39 1.29 -19.44 -21.97
CA GLU A 39 1.12 -18.09 -22.56
C GLU A 39 0.14 -17.25 -21.69
N ASP A 40 -0.98 -17.81 -21.28
CA ASP A 40 -1.93 -17.14 -20.38
C ASP A 40 -1.30 -16.83 -19.00
N SER A 41 -0.53 -17.77 -18.46
CA SER A 41 0.18 -17.58 -17.20
C SER A 41 1.22 -16.46 -17.27
N ALA A 42 1.94 -16.34 -18.39
CA ALA A 42 2.90 -15.26 -18.60
C ALA A 42 2.20 -13.89 -18.65
N ARG A 43 1.10 -13.78 -19.40
CA ARG A 43 0.31 -12.54 -19.51
C ARG A 43 -0.28 -12.11 -18.16
N ILE A 44 -0.80 -13.05 -17.37
CA ILE A 44 -1.33 -12.77 -16.03
C ILE A 44 -0.24 -12.21 -15.11
N ARG A 45 0.96 -12.81 -15.13
CA ARG A 45 2.09 -12.34 -14.31
C ARG A 45 2.57 -10.96 -14.73
N GLU A 46 2.70 -10.73 -16.02
CA GLU A 46 3.12 -9.46 -16.58
C GLU A 46 2.12 -8.35 -16.26
N HIS A 47 0.82 -8.59 -16.48
CA HIS A 47 -0.24 -7.65 -16.16
C HIS A 47 -0.29 -7.33 -14.65
N ALA A 48 -0.21 -8.35 -13.79
CA ALA A 48 -0.18 -8.15 -12.34
C ALA A 48 1.05 -7.34 -11.89
N HIS A 49 2.23 -7.60 -12.46
CA HIS A 49 3.45 -6.88 -12.15
C HIS A 49 3.39 -5.42 -12.65
N HIS A 50 2.94 -5.22 -13.88
CA HIS A 50 2.83 -3.88 -14.48
C HIS A 50 1.81 -2.99 -13.73
N SER A 51 0.65 -3.55 -13.37
CA SER A 51 -0.41 -2.80 -12.67
C SER A 51 -0.03 -2.43 -11.23
N MET A 52 0.77 -3.26 -10.53
CA MET A 52 1.10 -3.05 -9.12
C MET A 52 2.48 -2.45 -8.89
N GLY A 53 3.41 -2.59 -9.84
CA GLY A 53 4.79 -2.11 -9.72
C GLY A 53 4.92 -0.63 -9.32
N PRO A 54 4.22 0.30 -9.95
CA PRO A 54 4.36 1.73 -9.66
C PRO A 54 3.88 2.16 -8.27
N VAL A 55 3.05 1.35 -7.59
CA VAL A 55 2.34 1.76 -6.36
C VAL A 55 2.66 0.91 -5.13
N TRP A 56 3.40 -0.20 -5.26
CA TRP A 56 3.65 -1.11 -4.15
C TRP A 56 4.39 -0.45 -2.97
N GLU A 57 5.37 0.40 -3.24
CA GLU A 57 6.10 1.13 -2.19
C GLU A 57 5.18 2.09 -1.44
N ALA A 58 4.35 2.84 -2.17
CA ALA A 58 3.41 3.79 -1.58
C ALA A 58 2.36 3.08 -0.69
N ASN A 59 1.99 1.84 -1.01
CA ASN A 59 1.04 1.07 -0.22
C ASN A 59 1.58 0.74 1.18
N HIS A 60 2.88 0.45 1.30
CA HIS A 60 3.50 0.10 2.59
C HIS A 60 3.67 1.30 3.54
N VAL A 61 3.61 2.53 3.03
CA VAL A 61 3.60 3.74 3.87
C VAL A 61 2.44 3.71 4.88
N TRP A 62 1.29 3.16 4.50
CA TRP A 62 0.14 3.05 5.39
C TRP A 62 0.37 2.07 6.55
N LEU A 63 1.11 0.99 6.33
CA LEU A 63 1.51 0.07 7.40
C LEU A 63 2.44 0.77 8.39
N ILE A 64 3.47 1.47 7.88
CA ILE A 64 4.41 2.22 8.71
C ILE A 64 3.67 3.29 9.49
N PHE A 65 2.73 4.00 8.86
CA PHE A 65 1.87 4.99 9.50
C PHE A 65 1.08 4.38 10.68
N VAL A 66 0.39 3.26 10.47
CA VAL A 66 -0.37 2.57 11.53
C VAL A 66 0.53 2.17 12.69
N LEU A 67 1.70 1.58 12.41
CA LEU A 67 2.64 1.17 13.44
C LEU A 67 3.18 2.36 14.22
N THR A 68 3.63 3.41 13.54
CA THR A 68 4.22 4.61 14.16
C THR A 68 3.20 5.36 15.01
N VAL A 69 1.98 5.58 14.47
CA VAL A 69 0.93 6.28 15.21
C VAL A 69 0.44 5.46 16.39
N THR A 70 0.32 4.14 16.27
CA THR A 70 -0.07 3.27 17.38
C THR A 70 1.01 3.25 18.45
N TRP A 71 2.28 3.19 18.08
CA TRP A 71 3.40 3.24 19.03
C TRP A 71 3.41 4.54 19.81
N THR A 72 3.23 5.67 19.13
CA THR A 72 3.34 7.00 19.75
C THR A 72 2.08 7.37 20.54
N ALA A 73 0.89 7.09 19.99
CA ALA A 73 -0.38 7.49 20.60
C ALA A 73 -0.95 6.49 21.61
N TYR A 74 -0.52 5.20 21.55
CA TYR A 74 -1.01 4.12 22.42
C TYR A 74 0.14 3.20 22.88
N PRO A 75 1.17 3.73 23.58
CA PRO A 75 2.43 3.00 23.83
C PRO A 75 2.24 1.72 24.65
N THR A 76 1.38 1.72 25.66
CA THR A 76 1.07 0.53 26.47
C THR A 76 0.42 -0.58 25.65
N ALA A 77 -0.53 -0.23 24.79
CA ALA A 77 -1.17 -1.20 23.91
C ALA A 77 -0.19 -1.71 22.83
N PHE A 78 0.60 -0.82 22.24
CA PHE A 78 1.61 -1.20 21.26
C PHE A 78 2.65 -2.17 21.86
N GLY A 79 3.20 -1.87 23.03
CA GLY A 79 4.16 -2.75 23.72
C GLY A 79 3.57 -4.13 24.03
N SER A 80 2.31 -4.18 24.48
CA SER A 80 1.58 -5.43 24.74
C SER A 80 1.36 -6.26 23.47
N ILE A 81 0.94 -5.61 22.38
CA ILE A 81 0.71 -6.25 21.08
C ILE A 81 2.04 -6.74 20.50
N ALA A 82 3.05 -5.85 20.43
CA ALA A 82 4.33 -6.16 19.80
C ALA A 82 5.08 -7.30 20.49
N SER A 83 5.05 -7.34 21.82
CA SER A 83 5.72 -8.39 22.59
C SER A 83 4.96 -9.73 22.59
N THR A 84 3.62 -9.70 22.72
CA THR A 84 2.79 -10.92 22.71
C THR A 84 2.70 -11.55 21.33
N LEU A 85 2.60 -10.72 20.29
CA LEU A 85 2.43 -11.15 18.88
C LEU A 85 3.72 -10.99 18.08
N ALA A 86 4.88 -11.09 18.75
CA ALA A 86 6.20 -10.96 18.11
C ALA A 86 6.38 -11.94 16.93
N VAL A 87 5.88 -13.18 17.05
CA VAL A 87 6.00 -14.20 15.99
C VAL A 87 5.26 -13.79 14.72
N PRO A 88 3.94 -13.52 14.72
CA PRO A 88 3.25 -13.12 13.49
C PRO A 88 3.71 -11.75 12.97
N LEU A 89 4.15 -10.81 13.82
CA LEU A 89 4.77 -9.56 13.39
C LEU A 89 6.10 -9.80 12.68
N PHE A 90 6.92 -10.72 13.17
CA PHE A 90 8.18 -11.09 12.54
C PHE A 90 7.95 -11.77 11.18
N ILE A 91 6.98 -12.69 11.10
CA ILE A 91 6.55 -13.31 9.84
C ILE A 91 6.10 -12.24 8.84
N THR A 92 5.31 -11.27 9.29
CA THR A 92 4.88 -10.11 8.47
C THR A 92 6.08 -9.33 7.95
N GLY A 93 7.02 -8.98 8.83
CA GLY A 93 8.22 -8.22 8.48
C GLY A 93 9.08 -8.93 7.44
N ILE A 94 9.36 -10.22 7.64
CA ILE A 94 10.08 -11.07 6.67
C ILE A 94 9.32 -11.12 5.33
N GLY A 95 8.00 -11.29 5.36
CA GLY A 95 7.19 -11.34 4.16
C GLY A 95 7.25 -10.03 3.36
N VAL A 96 7.18 -8.87 4.02
CA VAL A 96 7.33 -7.55 3.37
C VAL A 96 8.73 -7.38 2.77
N ILE A 97 9.80 -7.77 3.52
CA ILE A 97 11.18 -7.69 3.04
C ILE A 97 11.38 -8.58 1.79
N PHE A 98 10.96 -9.82 1.84
CA PHE A 98 11.10 -10.75 0.69
C PHE A 98 10.30 -10.29 -0.52
N ARG A 99 9.14 -9.69 -0.31
CA ARG A 99 8.36 -9.11 -1.38
C ARG A 99 9.08 -7.93 -2.05
N GLY A 100 9.61 -7.00 -1.26
CA GLY A 100 10.41 -5.87 -1.76
C GLY A 100 11.68 -6.33 -2.48
N ALA A 101 12.40 -7.30 -1.91
CA ALA A 101 13.57 -7.90 -2.55
C ALA A 101 13.21 -8.57 -3.88
N ALA A 102 12.08 -9.28 -3.96
CA ALA A 102 11.62 -9.91 -5.19
C ALA A 102 11.30 -8.89 -6.29
N TYR A 103 10.69 -7.75 -5.96
CA TYR A 103 10.50 -6.66 -6.93
C TYR A 103 11.84 -6.13 -7.46
N ALA A 104 12.78 -5.82 -6.56
CA ALA A 104 14.07 -5.24 -6.94
C ALA A 104 14.96 -6.22 -7.75
N LEU A 105 14.92 -7.52 -7.42
CA LEU A 105 15.74 -8.53 -8.11
C LEU A 105 15.17 -8.95 -9.46
N ARG A 106 13.85 -8.83 -9.65
CA ARG A 106 13.22 -9.27 -10.90
C ARG A 106 13.71 -8.51 -12.11
N ASP A 107 13.88 -7.20 -12.00
CA ASP A 107 14.35 -6.34 -13.11
C ASP A 107 15.81 -6.60 -13.50
N GLY A 108 16.63 -7.13 -12.57
CA GLY A 108 18.02 -7.47 -12.78
C GLY A 108 18.29 -8.92 -13.23
N SER A 109 17.26 -9.80 -13.21
CA SER A 109 17.41 -11.23 -13.49
C SER A 109 16.96 -11.59 -14.88
N SER A 110 17.81 -12.31 -15.64
CA SER A 110 17.50 -12.79 -16.99
C SER A 110 17.35 -14.32 -17.09
N LYS A 111 17.81 -15.07 -16.08
CA LYS A 111 17.78 -16.54 -16.10
C LYS A 111 16.41 -17.08 -15.65
N PRO A 112 15.80 -18.00 -16.42
CA PRO A 112 14.48 -18.54 -16.09
C PRO A 112 14.38 -19.21 -14.71
N SER A 113 15.46 -19.84 -14.23
CA SER A 113 15.50 -20.47 -12.90
C SER A 113 15.48 -19.46 -11.77
N GLU A 114 16.20 -18.33 -11.92
CA GLU A 114 16.22 -17.24 -10.95
C GLU A 114 14.84 -16.54 -10.90
N LEU A 115 14.25 -16.25 -12.07
CA LEU A 115 12.91 -15.68 -12.16
C LEU A 115 11.85 -16.58 -11.51
N GLY A 116 11.94 -17.90 -11.71
CA GLY A 116 11.02 -18.85 -11.06
C GLY A 116 11.13 -18.86 -9.53
N LEU A 117 12.33 -18.74 -8.99
CA LEU A 117 12.55 -18.63 -7.54
C LEU A 117 12.01 -17.30 -7.00
N ILE A 118 12.32 -16.19 -7.66
CA ILE A 118 11.84 -14.85 -7.31
C ILE A 118 10.30 -14.81 -7.31
N ASP A 119 9.66 -15.33 -8.38
CA ASP A 119 8.19 -15.40 -8.48
C ASP A 119 7.58 -16.26 -7.37
N THR A 120 8.23 -17.35 -6.97
CA THR A 120 7.78 -18.21 -5.87
C THR A 120 7.87 -17.50 -4.52
N ILE A 121 9.01 -16.85 -4.22
CA ILE A 121 9.20 -16.07 -2.99
C ILE A 121 8.18 -14.93 -2.92
N PHE A 122 8.00 -14.21 -4.02
CA PHE A 122 7.01 -13.13 -4.13
C PHE A 122 5.58 -13.62 -3.85
N SER A 123 5.20 -14.74 -4.47
CA SER A 123 3.85 -15.29 -4.31
C SER A 123 3.61 -15.85 -2.90
N LEU A 124 4.60 -16.54 -2.31
CA LEU A 124 4.48 -17.10 -0.97
C LEU A 124 4.41 -15.99 0.08
N SER A 125 5.27 -14.97 -0.01
CA SER A 125 5.22 -13.82 0.88
C SER A 125 3.90 -13.04 0.77
N SER A 126 3.32 -13.02 -0.43
CA SER A 126 2.03 -12.37 -0.71
C SER A 126 0.82 -13.07 -0.07
N ILE A 127 0.96 -14.32 0.35
CA ILE A 127 -0.06 -15.04 1.13
C ILE A 127 0.26 -14.96 2.62
N LEU A 128 1.51 -15.20 2.97
CA LEU A 128 1.95 -15.31 4.36
C LEU A 128 1.80 -13.98 5.12
N THR A 129 2.10 -12.86 4.48
CA THR A 129 2.01 -11.54 5.10
C THR A 129 0.59 -11.16 5.48
N PRO A 130 -0.43 -11.15 4.59
CA PRO A 130 -1.79 -10.82 4.98
C PRO A 130 -2.39 -11.85 5.93
N PHE A 131 -2.01 -13.13 5.83
CA PHE A 131 -2.41 -14.14 6.81
C PHE A 131 -1.91 -13.78 8.20
N ALA A 132 -0.61 -13.50 8.36
CA ALA A 132 0.00 -13.13 9.63
C ALA A 132 -0.62 -11.85 10.22
N LEU A 133 -0.82 -10.81 9.39
CA LEU A 133 -1.51 -9.58 9.80
C LEU A 133 -2.94 -9.84 10.25
N GLY A 134 -3.66 -10.68 9.53
CA GLY A 134 -5.01 -11.08 9.92
C GLY A 134 -5.04 -11.83 11.25
N THR A 135 -4.05 -12.70 11.52
CA THR A 135 -3.96 -13.39 12.83
C THR A 135 -3.69 -12.42 13.98
N ILE A 136 -2.93 -11.33 13.76
CA ILE A 136 -2.73 -10.26 14.75
C ILE A 136 -4.06 -9.59 15.08
N VAL A 137 -4.84 -9.20 14.07
CA VAL A 137 -6.17 -8.60 14.26
C VAL A 137 -7.10 -9.56 14.99
N GLY A 138 -7.10 -10.84 14.61
CA GLY A 138 -7.89 -11.88 15.26
C GLY A 138 -7.52 -12.14 16.72
N ALA A 139 -6.22 -12.05 17.07
CA ALA A 139 -5.74 -12.17 18.45
C ALA A 139 -6.23 -10.99 19.32
N ILE A 140 -6.24 -9.77 18.79
CA ILE A 140 -6.79 -8.59 19.47
C ILE A 140 -8.31 -8.75 19.61
N ALA A 141 -8.99 -9.14 18.55
CA ALA A 141 -10.44 -9.35 18.48
C ALA A 141 -10.93 -10.42 19.48
N SER A 142 -10.20 -11.51 19.63
CA SER A 142 -10.49 -12.60 20.57
C SER A 142 -9.99 -12.35 22.01
N ARG A 143 -9.51 -11.13 22.29
CA ARG A 143 -9.03 -10.72 23.63
C ARG A 143 -7.88 -11.57 24.19
N ARG A 144 -7.03 -12.13 23.32
CA ARG A 144 -5.90 -12.99 23.71
C ARG A 144 -4.58 -12.25 23.85
N VAL A 145 -4.63 -10.92 23.79
CA VAL A 145 -3.49 -10.03 24.06
C VAL A 145 -3.73 -9.35 25.41
N PRO A 146 -3.13 -9.85 26.49
CA PRO A 146 -3.21 -9.21 27.81
C PRO A 146 -2.36 -7.94 27.84
N VAL A 147 -2.67 -7.06 28.78
CA VAL A 147 -1.88 -5.82 29.01
C VAL A 147 -0.58 -6.18 29.71
N GLY A 148 0.53 -5.68 29.18
CA GLY A 148 1.89 -5.89 29.70
C GLY A 148 2.82 -6.49 28.65
N ASN A 149 4.11 -6.17 28.78
CA ASN A 149 5.11 -6.70 27.85
C ASN A 149 5.32 -8.19 28.10
N ALA A 150 5.23 -8.98 27.01
CA ALA A 150 5.35 -10.44 27.04
C ALA A 150 4.39 -11.15 28.02
N ALA A 151 3.25 -10.52 28.34
CA ALA A 151 2.27 -11.09 29.26
C ALA A 151 1.40 -12.19 28.62
N GLY A 152 1.36 -12.28 27.28
CA GLY A 152 0.61 -13.29 26.54
C GLY A 152 1.46 -14.50 26.19
N HIS A 153 0.78 -15.54 25.70
CA HIS A 153 1.46 -16.77 25.27
C HIS A 153 1.93 -16.65 23.81
N LEU A 154 3.20 -16.99 23.57
CA LEU A 154 3.89 -16.74 22.30
C LEU A 154 3.20 -17.37 21.06
N PHE A 155 2.53 -18.49 21.19
CA PHE A 155 1.86 -19.20 20.10
C PHE A 155 0.34 -19.19 20.24
N SER A 156 -0.25 -19.56 21.38
CA SER A 156 -1.70 -19.68 21.52
C SER A 156 -2.43 -18.33 21.44
N SER A 157 -1.73 -17.20 21.64
CA SER A 157 -2.32 -15.88 21.49
C SER A 157 -2.78 -15.59 20.04
N TRP A 158 -2.12 -16.15 19.03
CA TRP A 158 -2.43 -15.94 17.62
C TRP A 158 -2.75 -17.21 16.85
N LEU A 159 -2.43 -18.41 17.37
CA LEU A 159 -2.86 -19.70 16.82
C LEU A 159 -4.13 -20.19 17.53
N ASN A 160 -5.24 -19.50 17.32
CA ASN A 160 -6.56 -19.81 17.85
C ASN A 160 -7.60 -19.72 16.74
N PRO A 161 -8.82 -20.27 16.91
CA PRO A 161 -9.81 -20.32 15.85
C PRO A 161 -10.16 -18.97 15.23
N THR A 162 -10.38 -17.94 16.06
CA THR A 162 -10.68 -16.59 15.59
C THR A 162 -9.51 -15.98 14.80
N SER A 163 -8.28 -16.10 15.31
CA SER A 163 -7.10 -15.55 14.65
C SER A 163 -6.84 -16.21 13.29
N ILE A 164 -6.92 -17.53 13.22
CA ILE A 164 -6.74 -18.28 11.98
C ILE A 164 -7.83 -17.90 10.96
N MET A 165 -9.09 -17.80 11.42
CA MET A 165 -10.20 -17.41 10.55
C MET A 165 -10.02 -15.99 9.99
N VAL A 166 -9.62 -15.01 10.82
CA VAL A 166 -9.35 -13.64 10.36
C VAL A 166 -8.15 -13.63 9.42
N GLY A 167 -7.11 -14.45 9.66
CA GLY A 167 -5.99 -14.62 8.74
C GLY A 167 -6.42 -15.13 7.36
N LEU A 168 -7.27 -16.16 7.32
CA LEU A 168 -7.83 -16.71 6.07
C LEU A 168 -8.72 -15.67 5.35
N LEU A 169 -9.56 -14.95 6.11
CA LEU A 169 -10.39 -13.89 5.58
C LEU A 169 -9.55 -12.75 4.99
N ALA A 170 -8.44 -12.39 5.63
CA ALA A 170 -7.52 -11.37 5.12
C ALA A 170 -6.92 -11.78 3.77
N VAL A 171 -6.47 -13.04 3.62
CA VAL A 171 -5.95 -13.57 2.34
C VAL A 171 -7.03 -13.56 1.26
N ALA A 172 -8.25 -14.03 1.59
CA ALA A 172 -9.37 -14.05 0.64
C ALA A 172 -9.79 -12.63 0.22
N THR A 173 -9.77 -11.68 1.15
CA THR A 173 -10.02 -10.26 0.89
C THR A 173 -8.95 -9.68 -0.05
N CYS A 174 -7.67 -9.98 0.16
CA CYS A 174 -6.59 -9.58 -0.74
C CYS A 174 -6.80 -10.16 -2.15
N ALA A 175 -7.12 -11.45 -2.26
CA ALA A 175 -7.41 -12.09 -3.55
C ALA A 175 -8.58 -11.43 -4.28
N TYR A 176 -9.65 -11.14 -3.56
CA TYR A 176 -10.83 -10.44 -4.07
C TYR A 176 -10.49 -9.02 -4.55
N MET A 177 -9.82 -8.22 -3.72
CA MET A 177 -9.43 -6.86 -4.07
C MET A 177 -8.58 -6.82 -5.33
N ALA A 178 -7.52 -7.66 -5.39
CA ALA A 178 -6.65 -7.75 -6.55
C ALA A 178 -7.42 -8.14 -7.82
N ALA A 179 -8.31 -9.13 -7.75
CA ALA A 179 -9.05 -9.57 -8.93
C ALA A 179 -9.97 -8.47 -9.47
N VAL A 180 -10.64 -7.69 -8.58
CA VAL A 180 -11.47 -6.54 -8.99
C VAL A 180 -10.62 -5.43 -9.63
N TYR A 181 -9.46 -5.12 -9.06
CA TYR A 181 -8.58 -4.06 -9.57
C TYR A 181 -7.95 -4.47 -10.89
N LEU A 182 -7.41 -5.68 -11.00
CA LEU A 182 -6.79 -6.19 -12.22
C LEU A 182 -7.82 -6.37 -13.36
N ALA A 183 -9.06 -6.75 -13.07
CA ALA A 183 -10.14 -6.77 -14.07
C ALA A 183 -10.42 -5.37 -14.62
N ALA A 184 -10.40 -4.37 -13.74
CA ALA A 184 -10.64 -2.99 -14.15
C ALA A 184 -9.48 -2.40 -14.96
N ASP A 185 -8.23 -2.76 -14.65
CA ASP A 185 -7.05 -2.32 -15.41
C ASP A 185 -7.01 -3.01 -16.78
N ALA A 186 -7.21 -4.34 -16.85
CA ALA A 186 -7.32 -5.07 -18.10
C ALA A 186 -8.41 -4.50 -19.02
N ALA A 187 -9.57 -4.10 -18.44
CA ALA A 187 -10.64 -3.49 -19.20
C ALA A 187 -10.28 -2.10 -19.76
N ARG A 188 -9.46 -1.31 -19.03
CA ARG A 188 -8.97 -0.01 -19.52
C ARG A 188 -7.94 -0.16 -20.63
N GLU A 189 -7.13 -1.22 -20.58
CA GLU A 189 -6.11 -1.55 -21.59
C GLU A 189 -6.72 -2.22 -22.83
N GLY A 190 -8.02 -2.56 -22.80
CA GLY A 190 -8.72 -3.24 -23.91
C GLY A 190 -8.40 -4.73 -24.02
N GLU A 191 -7.78 -5.32 -23.01
CA GLU A 191 -7.39 -6.73 -22.94
C GLU A 191 -8.59 -7.63 -22.53
N GLU A 192 -9.53 -7.84 -23.45
CA GLU A 192 -10.81 -8.54 -23.18
C GLU A 192 -10.62 -9.92 -22.53
N ARG A 193 -9.60 -10.68 -22.94
CA ARG A 193 -9.32 -12.01 -22.41
C ARG A 193 -8.88 -11.97 -20.94
N LEU A 194 -7.99 -11.06 -20.58
CA LEU A 194 -7.56 -10.84 -19.21
C LEU A 194 -8.71 -10.31 -18.35
N THR A 195 -9.48 -9.37 -18.90
CA THR A 195 -10.68 -8.83 -18.24
C THR A 195 -11.63 -9.95 -17.83
N GLU A 196 -11.96 -10.89 -18.73
CA GLU A 196 -12.87 -11.99 -18.41
C GLU A 196 -12.27 -12.99 -17.41
N GLN A 197 -10.98 -13.26 -17.52
CA GLN A 197 -10.28 -14.12 -16.54
C GLN A 197 -10.29 -13.52 -15.15
N PHE A 198 -10.00 -12.22 -15.00
CA PHE A 198 -10.02 -11.56 -13.70
C PHE A 198 -11.44 -11.29 -13.20
N ARG A 199 -12.42 -11.08 -14.09
CA ARG A 199 -13.84 -11.02 -13.74
C ARG A 199 -14.30 -12.29 -13.03
N LEU A 200 -14.00 -13.45 -13.61
CA LEU A 200 -14.35 -14.74 -13.01
C LEU A 200 -13.65 -14.93 -11.65
N ARG A 201 -12.36 -14.59 -11.55
CA ARG A 201 -11.59 -14.64 -10.30
C ARG A 201 -12.18 -13.72 -9.23
N ALA A 202 -12.62 -12.51 -9.61
CA ALA A 202 -13.25 -11.57 -8.69
C ALA A 202 -14.57 -12.11 -8.12
N LEU A 203 -15.40 -12.71 -8.96
CA LEU A 203 -16.65 -13.34 -8.53
C LEU A 203 -16.39 -14.53 -7.59
N ILE A 204 -15.46 -15.40 -7.93
CA ILE A 204 -15.10 -16.57 -7.08
C ILE A 204 -14.49 -16.09 -5.76
N ALA A 205 -13.47 -15.21 -5.81
CA ALA A 205 -12.81 -14.74 -4.61
C ALA A 205 -13.76 -13.94 -3.70
N GLY A 206 -14.67 -13.15 -4.28
CA GLY A 206 -15.70 -12.45 -3.52
C GLY A 206 -16.69 -13.39 -2.86
N ALA A 207 -17.13 -14.44 -3.55
CA ALA A 207 -17.98 -15.47 -2.97
C ALA A 207 -17.26 -16.24 -1.85
N VAL A 208 -15.98 -16.58 -2.03
CA VAL A 208 -15.16 -17.24 -1.00
C VAL A 208 -14.96 -16.32 0.21
N ALA A 209 -14.64 -15.04 0.00
CA ALA A 209 -14.51 -14.06 1.11
C ALA A 209 -15.83 -13.90 1.88
N GLY A 210 -16.96 -13.84 1.17
CA GLY A 210 -18.29 -13.80 1.78
C GLY A 210 -18.61 -15.06 2.58
N ALA A 211 -18.32 -16.25 2.04
CA ALA A 211 -18.49 -17.51 2.75
C ALA A 211 -17.60 -17.59 4.01
N LEU A 212 -16.33 -17.18 3.91
CA LEU A 212 -15.43 -17.12 5.06
C LEU A 212 -15.90 -16.10 6.10
N ALA A 213 -16.49 -14.98 5.70
CA ALA A 213 -17.07 -14.01 6.64
C ALA A 213 -18.24 -14.62 7.41
N VAL A 214 -19.12 -15.41 6.75
CA VAL A 214 -20.23 -16.11 7.40
C VAL A 214 -19.70 -17.20 8.36
N VAL A 215 -18.73 -18.01 7.93
CA VAL A 215 -18.07 -19.01 8.81
C VAL A 215 -17.36 -18.29 9.96
N GLY A 216 -16.76 -17.13 9.70
CA GLY A 216 -16.15 -16.27 10.72
C GLY A 216 -17.13 -15.86 11.81
N LEU A 217 -18.38 -15.54 11.49
CA LEU A 217 -19.42 -15.26 12.49
C LEU A 217 -19.71 -16.47 13.38
N VAL A 218 -19.71 -17.67 12.82
CA VAL A 218 -19.90 -18.91 13.60
C VAL A 218 -18.71 -19.14 14.55
N VAL A 219 -17.48 -18.90 14.07
CA VAL A 219 -16.27 -18.98 14.90
C VAL A 219 -16.27 -17.92 16.00
N LEU A 220 -16.65 -16.69 15.69
CA LEU A 220 -16.77 -15.60 16.67
C LEU A 220 -17.81 -15.92 17.75
N HIS A 221 -18.93 -16.57 17.38
CA HIS A 221 -19.95 -16.99 18.34
C HIS A 221 -19.38 -17.95 19.38
N SER A 222 -18.51 -18.88 19.00
CA SER A 222 -17.93 -19.89 19.90
C SER A 222 -16.68 -19.43 20.64
N ASP A 223 -15.79 -18.67 19.99
CA ASP A 223 -14.43 -18.35 20.50
C ASP A 223 -14.29 -16.90 20.99
N ALA A 224 -15.09 -15.94 20.47
CA ALA A 224 -15.04 -14.52 20.80
C ALA A 224 -16.45 -13.93 21.00
N HIS A 225 -17.28 -14.60 21.80
CA HIS A 225 -18.70 -14.29 22.04
C HIS A 225 -19.01 -12.80 22.37
N PRO A 226 -18.22 -12.09 23.18
CA PRO A 226 -18.46 -10.68 23.45
C PRO A 226 -18.35 -9.80 22.18
N LEU A 227 -17.40 -10.12 21.29
CA LEU A 227 -17.25 -9.40 20.02
C LEU A 227 -18.40 -9.72 19.06
N TYR A 228 -18.82 -10.99 19.01
CA TYR A 228 -19.98 -11.43 18.20
C TYR A 228 -21.24 -10.61 18.51
N HIS A 229 -21.61 -10.49 19.80
CA HIS A 229 -22.77 -9.69 20.20
C HIS A 229 -22.63 -8.21 19.85
N ARG A 230 -21.48 -7.61 20.12
CA ARG A 230 -21.23 -6.21 19.78
C ARG A 230 -21.22 -5.94 18.27
N LEU A 231 -20.86 -6.97 17.48
CA LEU A 231 -20.86 -6.87 16.01
C LEU A 231 -22.29 -6.94 15.44
N LEU A 232 -23.17 -7.77 16.01
CA LEU A 232 -24.51 -8.02 15.46
C LEU A 232 -25.62 -7.23 16.19
N ASP A 233 -25.50 -7.06 17.52
CA ASP A 233 -26.51 -6.40 18.36
C ASP A 233 -26.09 -4.98 18.78
N GLY A 234 -24.86 -4.57 18.42
CA GLY A 234 -24.23 -3.32 18.83
C GLY A 234 -23.84 -2.40 17.68
N PRO A 235 -22.96 -1.42 17.96
CA PRO A 235 -22.55 -0.42 16.98
C PRO A 235 -21.77 -1.00 15.79
N GLY A 236 -21.20 -2.20 15.93
CA GLY A 236 -20.51 -2.90 14.87
C GLY A 236 -21.40 -3.30 13.69
N LEU A 237 -22.73 -3.45 13.94
CA LEU A 237 -23.71 -3.81 12.91
C LEU A 237 -23.72 -2.85 11.71
N VAL A 238 -23.54 -1.56 11.96
CA VAL A 238 -23.49 -0.56 10.88
C VAL A 238 -22.37 -0.87 9.89
N GLY A 239 -21.17 -1.12 10.40
CA GLY A 239 -20.04 -1.47 9.53
C GLY A 239 -20.21 -2.82 8.84
N ALA A 240 -20.78 -3.81 9.54
CA ALA A 240 -21.09 -5.12 8.96
C ALA A 240 -22.10 -5.01 7.81
N VAL A 241 -23.19 -4.25 7.99
CA VAL A 241 -24.20 -4.01 6.94
C VAL A 241 -23.57 -3.28 5.74
N ILE A 242 -22.80 -2.22 5.99
CA ILE A 242 -22.08 -1.51 4.91
C ILE A 242 -21.18 -2.47 4.13
N SER A 243 -20.43 -3.32 4.84
CA SER A 243 -19.54 -4.30 4.20
C SER A 243 -20.31 -5.30 3.34
N ILE A 244 -21.40 -5.86 3.85
CA ILE A 244 -22.24 -6.84 3.13
C ILE A 244 -22.88 -6.19 1.89
N VAL A 245 -23.53 -5.03 2.05
CA VAL A 245 -24.19 -4.33 0.94
C VAL A 245 -23.19 -3.93 -0.13
N ALA A 246 -22.05 -3.36 0.26
CA ALA A 246 -20.99 -2.99 -0.67
C ALA A 246 -20.37 -4.23 -1.34
N GLY A 247 -20.17 -5.34 -0.63
CA GLY A 247 -19.70 -6.61 -1.19
C GLY A 247 -20.63 -7.18 -2.26
N ILE A 248 -21.93 -7.27 -1.97
CA ILE A 248 -22.96 -7.71 -2.93
C ILE A 248 -23.01 -6.76 -4.14
N THR A 249 -22.97 -5.45 -3.89
CA THR A 249 -22.92 -4.43 -4.94
C THR A 249 -21.70 -4.62 -5.84
N THR A 250 -20.54 -4.92 -5.27
CA THR A 250 -19.34 -5.19 -6.07
C THR A 250 -19.50 -6.40 -6.97
N LEU A 251 -20.03 -7.53 -6.44
CA LEU A 251 -20.25 -8.72 -7.26
C LEU A 251 -21.25 -8.44 -8.40
N THR A 252 -22.28 -7.65 -8.15
CA THR A 252 -23.24 -7.22 -9.18
C THR A 252 -22.57 -6.31 -10.21
N LEU A 253 -21.73 -5.35 -9.80
CA LEU A 253 -21.02 -4.45 -10.71
C LEU A 253 -19.97 -5.20 -11.55
N VAL A 254 -19.27 -6.17 -10.97
CA VAL A 254 -18.33 -7.05 -11.69
C VAL A 254 -19.06 -7.93 -12.69
N SER A 255 -20.23 -8.49 -12.32
CA SER A 255 -21.04 -9.31 -13.24
C SER A 255 -21.56 -8.50 -14.43
N THR A 256 -21.91 -7.22 -14.22
CA THR A 256 -22.37 -6.27 -15.25
C THR A 256 -21.25 -5.49 -15.94
N ARG A 257 -19.97 -5.88 -15.68
CA ARG A 257 -18.76 -5.27 -16.27
C ARG A 257 -18.56 -3.77 -15.97
N ARG A 258 -19.13 -3.27 -14.89
CA ARG A 258 -18.95 -1.88 -14.43
C ARG A 258 -17.76 -1.75 -13.49
N PHE A 259 -16.56 -2.07 -13.96
CA PHE A 259 -15.37 -2.25 -13.15
C PHE A 259 -14.91 -1.00 -12.40
N GLY A 260 -15.10 0.21 -12.96
CA GLY A 260 -14.74 1.46 -12.29
C GLY A 260 -15.48 1.66 -10.97
N LEU A 261 -16.80 1.43 -10.95
CA LEU A 261 -17.63 1.49 -9.75
C LEU A 261 -17.36 0.29 -8.81
N ALA A 262 -17.06 -0.89 -9.39
CA ALA A 262 -16.72 -2.08 -8.62
C ALA A 262 -15.50 -1.88 -7.71
N ARG A 263 -14.47 -1.13 -8.15
CA ARG A 263 -13.31 -0.77 -7.32
C ARG A 263 -13.70 0.00 -6.07
N VAL A 264 -14.53 1.03 -6.24
CA VAL A 264 -14.97 1.87 -5.13
C VAL A 264 -15.83 1.07 -4.16
N SER A 265 -16.76 0.27 -4.68
CA SER A 265 -17.62 -0.57 -3.86
C SER A 265 -16.82 -1.65 -3.10
N ALA A 266 -15.80 -2.27 -3.72
CA ALA A 266 -14.91 -3.22 -3.07
C ALA A 266 -14.10 -2.56 -1.94
N ALA A 267 -13.55 -1.37 -2.17
CA ALA A 267 -12.87 -0.60 -1.14
C ALA A 267 -13.80 -0.27 0.04
N LEU A 268 -15.06 0.11 -0.25
CA LEU A 268 -16.06 0.38 0.77
C LEU A 268 -16.44 -0.87 1.56
N ALA A 269 -16.51 -2.05 0.92
CA ALA A 269 -16.76 -3.32 1.60
C ALA A 269 -15.66 -3.65 2.62
N VAL A 270 -14.40 -3.48 2.25
CA VAL A 270 -13.25 -3.71 3.15
C VAL A 270 -13.19 -2.66 4.26
N ALA A 271 -13.39 -1.38 3.94
CA ALA A 271 -13.44 -0.32 4.94
C ALA A 271 -14.61 -0.53 5.93
N GLY A 272 -15.76 -0.98 5.44
CA GLY A 272 -16.92 -1.34 6.26
C GLY A 272 -16.62 -2.51 7.21
N LEU A 273 -15.91 -3.53 6.76
CA LEU A 273 -15.47 -4.66 7.58
C LEU A 273 -14.59 -4.20 8.74
N ILE A 274 -13.59 -3.35 8.46
CA ILE A 274 -12.69 -2.79 9.46
C ILE A 274 -13.44 -1.87 10.43
N ALA A 275 -14.32 -1.02 9.91
CA ALA A 275 -15.14 -0.15 10.75
C ALA A 275 -16.09 -0.94 11.66
N GLY A 276 -16.71 -2.01 11.14
CA GLY A 276 -17.57 -2.90 11.92
C GLY A 276 -16.83 -3.56 13.08
N TRP A 277 -15.64 -4.10 12.80
CA TRP A 277 -14.75 -4.64 13.85
C TRP A 277 -14.38 -3.56 14.87
N ALA A 278 -13.92 -2.40 14.41
CA ALA A 278 -13.44 -1.33 15.28
C ALA A 278 -14.57 -0.79 16.19
N LEU A 279 -15.79 -0.66 15.68
CA LEU A 279 -16.96 -0.26 16.47
C LEU A 279 -17.38 -1.34 17.47
N ALA A 280 -17.32 -2.61 17.09
CA ALA A 280 -17.58 -3.73 17.97
C ALA A 280 -16.51 -3.91 19.07
N GLN A 281 -15.26 -3.52 18.78
CA GLN A 281 -14.16 -3.59 19.73
C GLN A 281 -14.26 -2.56 20.85
N GLN A 282 -14.87 -1.38 20.58
CA GLN A 282 -15.02 -0.31 21.58
C GLN A 282 -15.82 -0.76 22.81
N PRO A 283 -15.51 -0.18 24.02
CA PRO A 283 -14.50 0.83 24.30
C PRO A 283 -13.07 0.26 24.49
N ASP A 284 -12.94 -1.08 24.51
CA ASP A 284 -11.69 -1.76 24.83
C ASP A 284 -10.75 -1.76 23.61
N LEU A 285 -9.50 -1.36 23.80
CA LEU A 285 -8.44 -1.56 22.82
C LEU A 285 -7.84 -2.96 23.00
N LEU A 286 -7.55 -3.35 24.24
CA LEU A 286 -7.15 -4.68 24.67
C LEU A 286 -8.02 -5.13 25.84
N LYS A 287 -7.96 -6.40 26.21
CA LYS A 287 -8.67 -6.91 27.39
C LYS A 287 -8.28 -6.14 28.64
N GLY A 288 -9.22 -5.39 29.23
CA GLY A 288 -8.97 -4.60 30.45
C GLY A 288 -8.25 -3.28 30.23
N LEU A 289 -8.08 -2.83 28.97
CA LEU A 289 -7.46 -1.55 28.64
C LEU A 289 -8.32 -0.83 27.60
N THR A 290 -9.02 0.21 28.03
CA THR A 290 -9.83 1.04 27.15
C THR A 290 -8.96 1.93 26.26
N ILE A 291 -9.53 2.43 25.15
CA ILE A 291 -8.86 3.36 24.23
C ILE A 291 -8.38 4.61 24.98
N GLN A 292 -9.16 5.10 25.93
CA GLN A 292 -8.81 6.29 26.73
C GLN A 292 -7.65 6.03 27.69
N GLN A 293 -7.66 4.87 28.35
CA GLN A 293 -6.58 4.47 29.28
C GLN A 293 -5.27 4.15 28.56
N ALA A 294 -5.36 3.64 27.33
CA ALA A 294 -4.19 3.33 26.53
C ALA A 294 -3.57 4.56 25.87
N ALA A 295 -4.30 5.67 25.81
CA ALA A 295 -3.87 6.89 25.12
C ALA A 295 -2.68 7.55 25.82
N ALA A 296 -1.73 8.03 25.05
CA ALA A 296 -0.63 8.87 25.51
C ALA A 296 -1.15 10.19 26.11
N PRO A 297 -0.33 10.94 26.88
CA PRO A 297 -0.68 12.25 27.40
C PRO A 297 -1.21 13.19 26.30
N HIS A 298 -2.07 14.14 26.70
CA HIS A 298 -2.78 15.02 25.78
C HIS A 298 -1.83 15.82 24.88
N GLU A 299 -0.72 16.30 25.42
CA GLU A 299 0.32 17.04 24.71
C GLU A 299 0.93 16.18 23.58
N THR A 300 1.21 14.93 23.86
CA THR A 300 1.73 13.97 22.85
C THR A 300 0.72 13.76 21.74
N LEU A 301 -0.57 13.60 22.07
CA LEU A 301 -1.62 13.41 21.06
C LEU A 301 -1.77 14.64 20.16
N ILE A 302 -1.68 15.87 20.72
CA ILE A 302 -1.70 17.09 19.91
C ILE A 302 -0.52 17.12 18.94
N VAL A 303 0.70 16.86 19.43
CA VAL A 303 1.90 16.84 18.58
C VAL A 303 1.77 15.80 17.47
N VAL A 304 1.26 14.61 17.76
CA VAL A 304 1.02 13.56 16.75
C VAL A 304 0.02 14.02 15.71
N ILE A 305 -1.10 14.62 16.12
CA ILE A 305 -2.14 15.11 15.18
C ILE A 305 -1.58 16.22 14.29
N VAL A 306 -0.84 17.18 14.86
CA VAL A 306 -0.21 18.27 14.11
C VAL A 306 0.82 17.71 13.11
N ALA A 307 1.68 16.78 13.55
CA ALA A 307 2.68 16.15 12.68
C ALA A 307 2.01 15.39 11.51
N ILE A 308 0.92 14.67 11.78
CA ILE A 308 0.15 13.97 10.75
C ILE A 308 -0.48 14.96 9.76
N ALA A 309 -1.09 16.06 10.25
CA ALA A 309 -1.69 17.08 9.40
C ALA A 309 -0.64 17.77 8.51
N MET A 310 0.53 18.09 9.05
CA MET A 310 1.65 18.65 8.29
C MET A 310 2.20 17.66 7.25
N GLY A 311 2.40 16.40 7.66
CA GLY A 311 2.83 15.33 6.75
C GLY A 311 1.82 15.10 5.61
N ALA A 312 0.53 15.11 5.91
CA ALA A 312 -0.54 14.97 4.93
C ALA A 312 -0.56 16.14 3.93
N ALA A 313 -0.34 17.36 4.40
CA ALA A 313 -0.27 18.57 3.54
C ALA A 313 0.88 18.52 2.53
N ILE A 314 1.94 17.75 2.80
CA ILE A 314 3.07 17.53 1.88
C ILE A 314 2.80 16.28 1.02
N LEU A 315 2.38 15.17 1.65
CA LEU A 315 2.22 13.88 1.01
C LEU A 315 1.15 13.89 -0.09
N PHE A 316 -0.05 14.43 0.19
CA PHE A 316 -1.14 14.38 -0.78
C PHE A 316 -0.86 15.18 -2.08
N PRO A 317 -0.32 16.39 -2.05
CA PRO A 317 0.08 17.08 -3.27
C PRO A 317 1.18 16.32 -4.03
N SER A 318 2.17 15.76 -3.31
CA SER A 318 3.26 14.99 -3.91
C SER A 318 2.76 13.71 -4.59
N LEU A 319 1.86 12.97 -3.94
CA LEU A 319 1.19 11.79 -4.53
C LEU A 319 0.33 12.20 -5.73
N GLY A 320 -0.42 13.31 -5.63
CA GLY A 320 -1.22 13.83 -6.73
C GLY A 320 -0.37 14.15 -7.96
N LEU A 321 0.80 14.78 -7.75
CA LEU A 321 1.76 15.05 -8.80
C LEU A 321 2.33 13.75 -9.38
N LEU A 322 2.78 12.81 -8.53
CA LEU A 322 3.29 11.52 -8.96
C LEU A 322 2.27 10.77 -9.82
N PHE A 323 1.03 10.65 -9.35
CA PHE A 323 -0.01 9.98 -10.12
C PHE A 323 -0.32 10.68 -11.43
N ARG A 324 -0.32 12.01 -11.45
CA ARG A 324 -0.50 12.79 -12.69
C ARG A 324 0.61 12.51 -13.71
N LEU A 325 1.87 12.46 -13.28
CA LEU A 325 3.03 12.16 -14.12
C LEU A 325 3.02 10.71 -14.62
N VAL A 326 2.73 9.74 -13.73
CA VAL A 326 2.67 8.32 -14.08
C VAL A 326 1.52 8.02 -15.02
N LEU A 327 0.30 8.49 -14.71
CA LEU A 327 -0.90 8.25 -15.53
C LEU A 327 -0.88 9.09 -16.82
N GLY A 328 -0.16 10.21 -16.86
CA GLY A 328 0.08 11.02 -18.05
C GLY A 328 1.11 10.42 -19.02
N GLY A 329 1.71 9.26 -18.71
CA GLY A 329 2.69 8.58 -19.59
C GLY A 329 4.03 9.29 -19.74
N GLN A 330 4.28 10.36 -18.99
CA GLN A 330 5.50 11.17 -19.13
C GLN A 330 6.76 10.46 -18.61
N LEU A 331 6.62 9.47 -17.73
CA LEU A 331 7.74 8.65 -17.23
C LEU A 331 8.11 7.46 -18.15
N HIS A 332 7.35 7.21 -19.21
CA HIS A 332 7.59 6.10 -20.15
C HIS A 332 8.22 6.55 -21.48
N ARG A 333 8.75 7.79 -21.56
CA ARG A 333 9.61 8.14 -22.70
C ARG A 333 10.94 7.38 -22.57
N PRO A 334 11.29 6.51 -23.51
CA PRO A 334 12.58 5.85 -23.49
C PRO A 334 13.69 6.92 -23.54
N ALA A 335 14.70 6.77 -22.72
CA ALA A 335 15.87 7.63 -22.66
C ALA A 335 16.76 7.52 -23.95
N THR A 336 16.16 7.65 -25.14
CA THR A 336 16.86 7.65 -26.43
C THR A 336 17.29 9.04 -26.88
N ALA A 337 17.30 10.01 -25.97
CA ALA A 337 17.90 11.33 -26.21
C ALA A 337 18.76 11.78 -25.02
N ALA A 338 19.46 10.87 -24.34
CA ALA A 338 20.57 11.25 -23.49
C ALA A 338 21.78 11.49 -24.41
N GLY A 339 21.83 12.65 -25.04
CA GLY A 339 23.09 13.20 -25.51
C GLY A 339 24.06 13.24 -24.35
N ASP A 340 25.32 12.83 -24.62
CA ASP A 340 26.48 12.76 -23.75
C ASP A 340 26.41 13.71 -22.53
N VAL A 341 26.04 13.17 -21.37
CA VAL A 341 26.26 13.86 -20.10
C VAL A 341 27.71 13.66 -19.71
N SER A 342 28.55 14.60 -20.12
CA SER A 342 29.92 14.70 -19.66
C SER A 342 29.95 14.72 -18.13
N PRO A 343 30.76 13.88 -17.45
CA PRO A 343 30.87 13.88 -15.99
C PRO A 343 31.73 15.05 -15.54
N GLY A 344 31.11 16.22 -15.43
CA GLY A 344 31.90 17.42 -15.10
C GLY A 344 31.15 18.69 -14.76
N SER A 345 29.88 18.64 -14.34
CA SER A 345 29.26 19.90 -13.91
C SER A 345 28.48 19.75 -12.59
N LEU A 346 29.22 19.70 -11.48
CA LEU A 346 28.75 20.24 -10.20
C LEU A 346 28.57 21.78 -10.29
N ARG A 347 27.73 22.24 -11.24
CA ARG A 347 27.25 23.62 -11.27
C ARG A 347 25.93 23.75 -10.50
N VAL A 348 25.93 23.38 -9.21
CA VAL A 348 24.77 23.52 -8.30
C VAL A 348 24.60 24.95 -7.78
N LEU A 349 25.32 25.94 -8.29
CA LEU A 349 25.28 27.30 -7.78
C LEU A 349 24.85 28.31 -8.86
N SER A 350 23.73 28.06 -9.55
CA SER A 350 23.13 29.13 -10.38
C SER A 350 22.45 30.18 -9.48
N THR A 351 22.54 31.43 -9.89
CA THR A 351 21.86 32.58 -9.26
C THR A 351 20.34 32.58 -9.46
N SER A 352 19.78 31.48 -9.96
CA SER A 352 18.34 31.27 -10.16
C SER A 352 17.61 31.04 -8.83
N ARG A 353 16.29 31.31 -8.80
CA ARG A 353 15.43 31.02 -7.64
C ARG A 353 15.55 29.58 -7.16
N GLN A 354 15.79 28.62 -8.05
CA GLN A 354 16.01 27.19 -7.74
C GLN A 354 17.31 26.96 -6.95
N GLY A 355 18.41 27.65 -7.32
CA GLY A 355 19.65 27.61 -6.54
C GLY A 355 19.49 28.18 -5.13
N LEU A 356 18.63 29.18 -4.94
CA LEU A 356 18.28 29.70 -3.62
C LEU A 356 17.52 28.63 -2.79
N TYR A 357 16.52 27.98 -3.37
CA TYR A 357 15.74 26.94 -2.68
C TYR A 357 16.62 25.74 -2.30
N ALA A 358 17.53 25.32 -3.16
CA ALA A 358 18.49 24.25 -2.85
C ALA A 358 19.41 24.61 -1.68
N ARG A 359 19.87 25.86 -1.60
CA ARG A 359 20.69 26.37 -0.46
C ARG A 359 19.88 26.44 0.82
N LEU A 360 18.62 26.89 0.77
CA LEU A 360 17.73 26.93 1.92
C LEU A 360 17.39 25.53 2.41
N ALA A 361 17.19 24.57 1.51
CA ALA A 361 17.00 23.18 1.87
C ALA A 361 18.23 22.59 2.58
N LEU A 362 19.44 22.85 2.06
CA LEU A 362 20.68 22.41 2.70
C LEU A 362 20.89 23.06 4.06
N ALA A 363 20.65 24.37 4.17
CA ALA A 363 20.74 25.08 5.45
C ALA A 363 19.72 24.54 6.47
N GLY A 364 18.48 24.26 6.04
CA GLY A 364 17.45 23.65 6.86
C GLY A 364 17.83 22.24 7.32
N LEU A 365 18.48 21.44 6.47
CA LEU A 365 18.97 20.11 6.82
C LEU A 365 20.09 20.19 7.86
N LEU A 366 21.11 20.98 7.62
CA LEU A 366 22.27 21.13 8.52
C LEU A 366 21.86 21.75 9.86
N GLY A 367 21.02 22.82 9.82
CA GLY A 367 20.49 23.44 11.03
C GLY A 367 19.57 22.48 11.80
N GLY A 368 18.66 21.78 11.11
CA GLY A 368 17.75 20.81 11.70
C GLY A 368 18.47 19.69 12.41
N LEU A 369 19.43 19.04 11.75
CA LEU A 369 20.26 18.01 12.37
C LEU A 369 21.11 18.57 13.52
N GLY A 370 21.73 19.75 13.34
CA GLY A 370 22.55 20.35 14.38
C GLY A 370 21.76 20.64 15.66
N PHE A 371 20.58 21.24 15.55
CA PHE A 371 19.73 21.51 16.72
C PHE A 371 19.19 20.24 17.38
N LEU A 372 18.91 19.18 16.62
CA LEU A 372 18.42 17.91 17.16
C LEU A 372 19.51 17.08 17.85
N THR A 373 20.77 17.20 17.38
CA THR A 373 21.86 16.35 17.88
C THR A 373 22.76 17.04 18.91
N ALA A 374 22.92 18.38 18.82
CA ALA A 374 23.86 19.11 19.66
C ALA A 374 23.21 19.94 20.79
N ALA A 375 21.89 20.10 20.81
CA ALA A 375 21.20 20.93 21.80
C ALA A 375 20.27 20.09 22.69
N GLU A 376 20.38 20.24 24.00
CA GLU A 376 19.55 19.53 25.01
C GLU A 376 18.25 20.29 25.34
N ALA A 377 18.13 21.56 24.96
CA ALA A 377 16.99 22.39 25.31
C ALA A 377 15.75 22.07 24.43
N GLN A 378 14.56 21.99 25.04
CA GLN A 378 13.30 21.66 24.34
C GLN A 378 12.99 22.61 23.19
N TRP A 379 13.28 23.92 23.33
CA TRP A 379 13.09 24.90 22.25
C TRP A 379 14.01 24.63 21.05
N ALA A 380 15.21 24.11 21.28
CA ALA A 380 16.17 23.78 20.23
C ALA A 380 15.70 22.58 19.40
N HIS A 381 15.09 21.58 20.04
CA HIS A 381 14.45 20.49 19.33
C HIS A 381 13.27 20.97 18.46
N ALA A 382 12.45 21.90 18.95
CA ALA A 382 11.38 22.51 18.17
C ALA A 382 11.94 23.27 16.94
N VAL A 383 13.03 24.03 17.11
CA VAL A 383 13.72 24.69 16.00
C VAL A 383 14.31 23.66 15.02
N GLY A 384 14.91 22.58 15.52
CA GLY A 384 15.47 21.51 14.70
C GLY A 384 14.41 20.86 13.81
N VAL A 385 13.27 20.47 14.41
CA VAL A 385 12.13 19.89 13.68
C VAL A 385 11.59 20.87 12.63
N THR A 386 11.37 22.14 13.01
CA THR A 386 10.87 23.16 12.08
C THR A 386 11.83 23.39 10.90
N SER A 387 13.15 23.37 11.17
CA SER A 387 14.19 23.50 10.14
C SER A 387 14.18 22.31 9.17
N LEU A 388 13.96 21.07 9.63
CA LEU A 388 13.84 19.89 8.77
C LEU A 388 12.57 19.94 7.90
N PHE A 389 11.45 20.43 8.42
CA PHE A 389 10.26 20.69 7.60
C PHE A 389 10.52 21.76 6.55
N GLY A 390 11.21 22.85 6.93
CA GLY A 390 11.66 23.88 5.99
C GLY A 390 12.56 23.30 4.89
N CYS A 391 13.51 22.43 5.27
CA CYS A 391 14.33 21.69 4.32
C CYS A 391 13.48 20.92 3.29
N MET A 392 12.48 20.15 3.73
CA MET A 392 11.61 19.41 2.82
C MET A 392 10.85 20.31 1.86
N ILE A 393 10.29 21.41 2.34
CA ILE A 393 9.56 22.37 1.52
C ILE A 393 10.50 23.00 0.47
N PHE A 394 11.67 23.47 0.87
CA PHE A 394 12.63 24.09 -0.04
C PHE A 394 13.26 23.09 -1.01
N ALA A 395 13.50 21.82 -0.60
CA ALA A 395 13.94 20.77 -1.49
C ALA A 395 12.88 20.47 -2.56
N PHE A 396 11.60 20.40 -2.18
CA PHE A 396 10.50 20.24 -3.12
C PHE A 396 10.40 21.41 -4.11
N LEU A 397 10.54 22.65 -3.64
CA LEU A 397 10.54 23.85 -4.49
C LEU A 397 11.77 23.93 -5.40
N ALA A 398 12.91 23.37 -4.98
CA ALA A 398 14.12 23.32 -5.79
C ALA A 398 14.03 22.30 -6.95
N VAL A 399 13.31 21.20 -6.75
CA VAL A 399 13.11 20.12 -7.75
C VAL A 399 11.79 20.29 -8.52
N GLY A 400 10.91 21.18 -8.06
CA GLY A 400 9.53 21.33 -8.48
C GLY A 400 9.29 21.78 -9.93
N PRO A 401 8.03 21.87 -10.36
CA PRO A 401 7.54 21.76 -11.74
C PRO A 401 8.02 22.80 -12.75
N GLY A 402 8.87 23.75 -12.35
CA GLY A 402 9.47 24.76 -13.25
C GLY A 402 10.44 24.18 -14.30
N GLN A 403 11.04 23.02 -14.05
CA GLN A 403 11.89 22.36 -15.07
C GLN A 403 11.08 21.62 -16.13
N LEU A 404 9.91 21.13 -15.78
CA LEU A 404 9.02 20.40 -16.71
C LEU A 404 8.27 21.36 -17.65
N ALA A 405 8.07 22.61 -17.24
CA ALA A 405 7.41 23.63 -18.06
C ALA A 405 8.37 24.37 -19.00
N GLN A 406 9.67 24.46 -18.71
CA GLN A 406 10.66 25.12 -19.57
C GLN A 406 11.14 24.26 -20.74
N GLU A 407 10.98 22.94 -20.70
CA GLU A 407 11.28 22.06 -21.85
C GLU A 407 10.20 22.10 -22.94
N GLU A 408 9.00 22.59 -22.65
CA GLU A 408 7.93 22.75 -23.65
C GLU A 408 8.08 24.02 -24.51
N ASP A 409 8.84 25.04 -24.06
CA ASP A 409 8.97 26.33 -24.75
C ASP A 409 10.23 26.46 -25.64
N GLU A 410 11.14 25.48 -25.67
CA GLU A 410 12.42 25.58 -26.39
C GLU A 410 12.54 24.76 -27.68
N GLU A 411 11.50 24.16 -28.22
CA GLU A 411 11.58 23.54 -29.57
C GLU A 411 10.76 24.30 -30.62
N PRO A 412 11.34 25.29 -31.33
CA PRO A 412 10.77 25.71 -32.61
C PRO A 412 11.01 24.58 -33.62
N LEU A 413 9.94 23.94 -34.07
CA LEU A 413 9.95 22.96 -35.14
C LEU A 413 10.69 23.50 -36.36
N THR A 414 11.95 23.14 -36.54
CA THR A 414 12.67 23.37 -37.77
C THR A 414 12.12 22.39 -38.80
N PRO A 415 11.55 22.84 -39.92
CA PRO A 415 10.98 21.92 -40.92
C PRO A 415 12.13 21.12 -41.54
N LEU A 416 12.04 19.79 -41.41
CA LEU A 416 12.90 18.83 -42.08
C LEU A 416 12.91 19.09 -43.59
N ARG A 417 14.00 19.68 -44.12
CA ARG A 417 14.25 19.70 -45.56
C ARG A 417 14.59 18.28 -46.00
N LEU A 418 13.62 17.65 -46.64
CA LEU A 418 13.84 16.40 -47.34
C LEU A 418 14.87 16.62 -48.46
N PRO A 419 15.92 15.82 -48.61
CA PRO A 419 16.84 15.91 -49.72
C PRO A 419 16.11 15.52 -51.01
N THR A 420 16.12 16.41 -52.02
CA THR A 420 15.57 16.14 -53.34
C THR A 420 16.38 15.03 -54.01
N MET A 421 15.79 13.85 -54.12
CA MET A 421 16.30 12.75 -54.93
C MET A 421 16.26 13.17 -56.40
N ARG A 422 17.46 13.45 -57.02
CA ARG A 422 17.59 13.55 -58.48
C ARG A 422 17.55 12.15 -59.10
N LEU A 423 16.51 11.84 -59.79
CA LEU A 423 16.43 10.63 -60.62
C LEU A 423 17.45 10.73 -61.80
N PRO A 424 18.18 9.66 -62.14
CA PRO A 424 19.08 9.66 -63.26
C PRO A 424 18.31 9.66 -64.59
N ARG A 425 18.65 10.60 -65.51
CA ARG A 425 18.11 10.66 -66.85
C ARG A 425 18.56 9.41 -67.63
N ARG A 426 17.63 8.61 -68.13
CA ARG A 426 17.85 7.61 -69.15
C ARG A 426 18.31 8.32 -70.43
N ARG A 427 19.48 7.95 -70.95
CA ARG A 427 19.90 8.25 -72.32
C ARG A 427 19.33 7.17 -73.24
N HIS A 428 18.74 7.61 -74.38
CA HIS A 428 18.42 6.80 -75.53
C HIS A 428 19.67 6.36 -76.25
#